data_8b2159ad94d14cfe35549afe51b72358
#
_entry.id   8b2159ad94d14cfe35549afe51b72358
#
_cell.length_a   1.000
_cell.length_b   1.000
_cell.length_c   1.000
_cell.angle_alpha   90.00
_cell.angle_beta   90.00
_cell.angle_gamma   90.00
#
_symmetry.space_group_name_H-M   'P 1'
#
loop_
_entity.id
_entity.type
_entity.pdbx_description
1 polymer ?
#
loop_
_entity_poly.entity_id
_entity_poly.type
_entity_poly.pdbx_seq_one_letter_code
_entity_poly.pdbx_strand_id
1 'polypeptide(L)'
;MKLHWSPRSPFVRKVMIVAHEAGLADRLTLVRTVAATTKPHPELMRDNPLSKIPTLVLDDGTVLYDSPVICEYLDRTHAGPKLFPPDGAARMTALRRQALGDGFLDFLLLWRDERARAQPSDAHLASYAAKRKSTLAAIDREVDDLAASAFSIGHVALGCALGYLDFRFAAEDWRGDHPRLARWHADFGARPSVQATQPVDDT
;
A
#
# COMPACT_ATOMS: atom_id res chain seq x y z
N MET A 1 17.00 11.16 -5.47
CA MET A 1 16.15 10.10 -6.09
C MET A 1 14.81 10.72 -6.50
N LYS A 2 14.25 10.39 -7.68
CA LYS A 2 12.96 10.90 -8.18
C LYS A 2 11.88 9.81 -8.01
N LEU A 3 10.78 10.12 -7.34
CA LEU A 3 9.65 9.22 -7.16
C LEU A 3 8.43 9.73 -7.95
N HIS A 4 7.96 8.95 -8.92
CA HIS A 4 6.64 9.16 -9.52
C HIS A 4 5.55 8.88 -8.49
N TRP A 5 4.79 9.92 -8.14
CA TRP A 5 4.00 9.99 -6.91
C TRP A 5 2.58 10.51 -7.14
N SER A 6 1.65 10.05 -6.30
CA SER A 6 0.32 10.62 -6.15
C SER A 6 -0.20 10.38 -4.72
N PRO A 7 -0.84 11.38 -4.07
CA PRO A 7 -1.38 11.21 -2.72
C PRO A 7 -2.57 10.25 -2.67
N ARG A 8 -3.15 9.90 -3.81
CA ARG A 8 -4.28 8.96 -3.93
C ARG A 8 -3.85 7.50 -4.04
N SER A 9 -2.56 7.25 -4.35
CA SER A 9 -2.09 5.89 -4.60
C SER A 9 -1.73 5.18 -3.30
N PRO A 10 -2.37 4.06 -2.97
CA PRO A 10 -2.04 3.31 -1.76
C PRO A 10 -0.67 2.64 -1.84
N PHE A 11 -0.22 2.25 -3.04
CA PHE A 11 1.13 1.70 -3.25
C PHE A 11 2.22 2.75 -3.11
N VAL A 12 1.95 4.00 -3.52
CA VAL A 12 2.83 5.14 -3.25
C VAL A 12 2.86 5.43 -1.76
N ARG A 13 1.70 5.41 -1.08
CA ARG A 13 1.63 5.59 0.38
C ARG A 13 2.51 4.58 1.11
N LYS A 14 2.48 3.31 0.71
CA LYS A 14 3.36 2.25 1.24
C LYS A 14 4.84 2.65 1.15
N VAL A 15 5.28 3.10 -0.02
CA VAL A 15 6.66 3.56 -0.23
C VAL A 15 6.99 4.77 0.64
N MET A 16 6.08 5.73 0.74
CA MET A 16 6.30 6.93 1.55
C MET A 16 6.39 6.61 3.04
N ILE A 17 5.55 5.72 3.57
CA ILE A 17 5.66 5.25 4.96
C ILE A 17 7.03 4.63 5.20
N VAL A 18 7.48 3.72 4.32
CA VAL A 18 8.82 3.12 4.43
C VAL A 18 9.92 4.18 4.36
N ALA A 19 9.82 5.16 3.48
CA ALA A 19 10.78 6.24 3.37
C ALA A 19 10.86 7.08 4.67
N HIS A 20 9.73 7.37 5.30
CA HIS A 20 9.69 8.05 6.61
C HIS A 20 10.30 7.21 7.73
N GLU A 21 9.93 5.93 7.83
CA GLU A 21 10.51 5.00 8.84
C GLU A 21 12.02 4.83 8.66
N ALA A 22 12.52 4.90 7.43
CA ALA A 22 13.94 4.83 7.09
C ALA A 22 14.69 6.17 7.25
N GLY A 23 14.00 7.29 7.51
CA GLY A 23 14.59 8.63 7.53
C GLY A 23 15.06 9.11 6.15
N LEU A 24 14.46 8.62 5.07
CA LEU A 24 14.83 8.90 3.68
C LEU A 24 13.81 9.76 2.93
N ALA A 25 12.72 10.17 3.57
CA ALA A 25 11.64 10.92 2.91
C ALA A 25 12.15 12.20 2.24
N ASP A 26 13.01 12.96 2.91
CA ASP A 26 13.59 14.21 2.39
C ASP A 26 14.59 14.01 1.23
N ARG A 27 15.00 12.76 0.97
CA ARG A 27 15.86 12.41 -0.18
C ARG A 27 15.07 12.11 -1.45
N LEU A 28 13.74 12.11 -1.37
CA LEU A 28 12.84 11.87 -2.48
C LEU A 28 12.35 13.17 -3.10
N THR A 29 12.63 13.39 -4.37
CA THR A 29 11.97 14.42 -5.18
C THR A 29 10.66 13.82 -5.72
N LEU A 30 9.54 14.33 -5.20
CA LEU A 30 8.22 13.84 -5.56
C LEU A 30 7.74 14.48 -6.88
N VAL A 31 7.47 13.65 -7.88
CA VAL A 31 6.93 14.08 -9.17
C VAL A 31 5.47 13.66 -9.26
N ARG A 32 4.56 14.65 -9.22
CA ARG A 32 3.12 14.39 -9.33
C ARG A 32 2.81 13.70 -10.64
N THR A 33 2.33 12.47 -10.57
CA THR A 33 2.04 11.63 -11.73
C THR A 33 0.66 11.00 -11.59
N VAL A 34 -0.20 11.23 -12.58
CA VAL A 34 -1.53 10.61 -12.65
C VAL A 34 -1.42 9.34 -13.48
N ALA A 35 -1.48 8.19 -12.82
CA ALA A 35 -1.57 6.89 -13.49
C ALA A 35 -3.03 6.42 -13.44
N ALA A 36 -3.65 6.29 -14.60
CA ALA A 36 -5.01 5.78 -14.75
C ALA A 36 -5.03 4.50 -15.58
N THR A 37 -5.89 3.57 -15.21
CA THR A 37 -5.99 2.25 -15.88
C THR A 37 -6.32 2.38 -17.38
N THR A 38 -7.13 3.39 -17.73
CA THR A 38 -7.61 3.59 -19.10
C THR A 38 -6.81 4.62 -19.91
N LYS A 39 -5.85 5.32 -19.26
CA LYS A 39 -5.06 6.37 -19.91
C LYS A 39 -3.58 6.22 -19.57
N PRO A 40 -2.79 5.51 -20.39
CA PRO A 40 -1.34 5.41 -20.17
C PRO A 40 -0.68 6.80 -20.16
N HIS A 41 0.33 6.97 -19.31
CA HIS A 41 1.04 8.24 -19.14
C HIS A 41 2.40 8.19 -19.88
N PRO A 42 2.56 8.91 -21.03
CA PRO A 42 3.72 8.75 -21.90
C PRO A 42 5.07 9.04 -21.23
N GLU A 43 5.14 10.05 -20.35
CA GLU A 43 6.39 10.37 -19.65
C GLU A 43 6.74 9.30 -18.61
N LEU A 44 5.74 8.79 -17.84
CA LEU A 44 5.96 7.70 -16.91
C LEU A 44 6.44 6.44 -17.64
N MET A 45 5.92 6.18 -18.84
CA MET A 45 6.29 4.99 -19.63
C MET A 45 7.75 5.02 -20.11
N ARG A 46 8.43 6.16 -20.10
CA ARG A 46 9.88 6.21 -20.34
C ARG A 46 10.68 5.57 -19.22
N ASP A 47 10.20 5.70 -17.97
CA ASP A 47 10.83 5.12 -16.78
C ASP A 47 10.22 3.73 -16.45
N ASN A 48 8.89 3.58 -16.58
CA ASN A 48 8.19 2.32 -16.28
C ASN A 48 7.20 1.95 -17.40
N PRO A 49 7.50 0.94 -18.21
CA PRO A 49 6.64 0.55 -19.34
C PRO A 49 5.23 0.12 -18.94
N LEU A 50 5.01 -0.24 -17.67
CA LEU A 50 3.68 -0.60 -17.15
C LEU A 50 2.79 0.62 -16.90
N SER A 51 3.31 1.86 -17.01
CA SER A 51 2.58 3.11 -16.69
C SER A 51 1.96 3.10 -15.30
N LYS A 52 2.66 2.54 -14.31
CA LYS A 52 2.21 2.40 -12.92
C LYS A 52 3.08 3.21 -11.95
N ILE A 53 2.47 3.71 -10.90
CA ILE A 53 3.15 4.32 -9.75
C ILE A 53 2.95 3.43 -8.52
N PRO A 54 3.92 3.39 -7.58
CA PRO A 54 5.19 4.12 -7.57
C PRO A 54 6.21 3.61 -8.60
N THR A 55 7.04 4.52 -9.07
CA THR A 55 8.26 4.24 -9.83
C THR A 55 9.36 5.13 -9.29
N LEU A 56 10.47 4.56 -8.88
CA LEU A 56 11.62 5.27 -8.30
C LEU A 56 12.78 5.28 -9.29
N VAL A 57 13.28 6.48 -9.60
CA VAL A 57 14.51 6.65 -10.41
C VAL A 57 15.62 7.09 -9.48
N LEU A 58 16.69 6.31 -9.41
CA LEU A 58 17.88 6.58 -8.60
C LEU A 58 18.77 7.64 -9.24
N ASP A 59 19.73 8.15 -8.48
CA ASP A 59 20.62 9.22 -8.95
C ASP A 59 21.59 8.76 -10.07
N ASP A 60 21.83 7.46 -10.18
CA ASP A 60 22.60 6.83 -11.27
C ASP A 60 21.75 6.47 -12.51
N GLY A 61 20.46 6.79 -12.48
CA GLY A 61 19.52 6.48 -13.56
C GLY A 61 18.86 5.09 -13.46
N THR A 62 19.23 4.26 -12.49
CA THR A 62 18.56 2.97 -12.26
C THR A 62 17.09 3.19 -11.90
N VAL A 63 16.20 2.43 -12.53
CA VAL A 63 14.76 2.53 -12.28
C VAL A 63 14.26 1.31 -11.53
N LEU A 64 13.52 1.55 -10.43
CA LEU A 64 12.93 0.52 -9.60
C LEU A 64 11.40 0.60 -9.63
N TYR A 65 10.77 -0.50 -9.79
CA TYR A 65 9.32 -0.79 -9.65
C TYR A 65 9.16 -2.30 -9.42
N ASP A 66 8.09 -2.76 -8.74
CA ASP A 66 6.99 -2.00 -8.17
C ASP A 66 7.23 -1.64 -6.68
N SER A 67 6.18 -1.35 -5.92
CA SER A 67 6.31 -0.91 -4.53
C SER A 67 7.06 -1.89 -3.60
N PRO A 68 6.93 -3.23 -3.69
CA PRO A 68 7.76 -4.20 -2.98
C PRO A 68 9.26 -3.99 -3.18
N VAL A 69 9.68 -3.86 -4.42
CA VAL A 69 11.11 -3.66 -4.78
C VAL A 69 11.63 -2.34 -4.24
N ILE A 70 10.85 -1.26 -4.40
CA ILE A 70 11.22 0.07 -3.89
C ILE A 70 11.32 0.05 -2.36
N CYS A 71 10.36 -0.55 -1.66
CA CYS A 71 10.38 -0.64 -0.21
C CYS A 71 11.59 -1.43 0.30
N GLU A 72 11.92 -2.56 -0.32
CA GLU A 72 13.09 -3.34 0.07
C GLU A 72 14.41 -2.59 -0.21
N TYR A 73 14.49 -1.86 -1.32
CA TYR A 73 15.64 -1.00 -1.62
C TYR A 73 15.82 0.09 -0.55
N LEU A 74 14.77 0.83 -0.21
CA LEU A 74 14.83 1.87 0.81
C LEU A 74 15.21 1.28 2.18
N ASP A 75 14.63 0.14 2.55
CA ASP A 75 14.93 -0.53 3.82
C ASP A 75 16.40 -0.98 3.91
N ARG A 76 17.03 -1.35 2.80
CA ARG A 76 18.46 -1.74 2.76
C ARG A 76 19.42 -0.56 2.84
N THR A 77 18.99 0.66 2.43
CA THR A 77 19.88 1.84 2.28
C THR A 77 20.05 2.67 3.55
N HIS A 78 19.42 2.30 4.67
CA HIS A 78 19.59 2.98 5.96
C HIS A 78 20.15 2.02 7.04
N ALA A 79 20.67 2.59 8.13
CA ALA A 79 21.26 1.82 9.24
C ALA A 79 20.27 1.54 10.41
N GLY A 80 19.07 2.11 10.36
CA GLY A 80 18.06 1.97 11.42
C GLY A 80 17.37 0.61 11.44
N PRO A 81 16.35 0.44 12.30
CA PRO A 81 15.56 -0.79 12.39
C PRO A 81 14.96 -1.18 11.04
N LYS A 82 15.05 -2.46 10.70
CA LYS A 82 14.61 -2.98 9.40
C LYS A 82 13.14 -3.35 9.40
N LEU A 83 12.42 -2.95 8.35
CA LEU A 83 11.04 -3.37 8.09
C LEU A 83 10.96 -4.73 7.43
N PHE A 84 12.04 -5.14 6.75
CA PHE A 84 12.20 -6.49 6.23
C PHE A 84 13.10 -7.28 7.18
N PRO A 85 12.54 -8.21 7.99
CA PRO A 85 13.36 -9.09 8.82
C PRO A 85 14.44 -9.78 7.97
N PRO A 86 15.66 -10.01 8.50
CA PRO A 86 16.78 -10.46 7.68
C PRO A 86 16.55 -11.84 7.07
N ASP A 87 15.96 -12.77 7.80
CA ASP A 87 15.73 -14.15 7.36
C ASP A 87 14.65 -14.86 8.19
N GLY A 88 14.50 -16.18 7.94
CA GLY A 88 13.70 -17.09 8.73
C GLY A 88 12.17 -16.86 8.69
N ALA A 89 11.51 -17.38 9.72
CA ALA A 89 10.05 -17.37 9.82
C ALA A 89 9.45 -15.96 9.91
N ALA A 90 10.13 -15.04 10.60
CA ALA A 90 9.69 -13.66 10.72
C ALA A 90 9.66 -12.96 9.35
N ARG A 91 10.68 -13.19 8.51
CA ARG A 91 10.71 -12.66 7.13
C ARG A 91 9.57 -13.23 6.30
N MET A 92 9.36 -14.55 6.34
CA MET A 92 8.28 -15.20 5.59
C MET A 92 6.89 -14.68 6.02
N THR A 93 6.69 -14.45 7.31
CA THR A 93 5.46 -13.85 7.83
C THR A 93 5.27 -12.43 7.32
N ALA A 94 6.31 -11.58 7.38
CA ALA A 94 6.26 -10.21 6.91
C ALA A 94 5.96 -10.14 5.39
N LEU A 95 6.62 -10.97 4.59
CA LEU A 95 6.40 -11.02 3.13
C LEU A 95 5.01 -11.58 2.78
N ARG A 96 4.52 -12.59 3.50
CA ARG A 96 3.16 -13.11 3.30
C ARG A 96 2.10 -12.06 3.62
N ARG A 97 2.28 -11.30 4.72
CA ARG A 97 1.40 -10.19 5.08
C ARG A 97 1.49 -9.05 4.06
N GLN A 98 2.68 -8.76 3.55
CA GLN A 98 2.86 -7.81 2.44
C GLN A 98 2.08 -8.28 1.20
N ALA A 99 2.24 -9.52 0.79
CA ALA A 99 1.52 -10.08 -0.36
C ALA A 99 -0.01 -10.04 -0.17
N LEU A 100 -0.49 -10.30 1.06
CA LEU A 100 -1.93 -10.20 1.37
C LEU A 100 -2.41 -8.75 1.26
N GLY A 101 -1.67 -7.77 1.80
CA GLY A 101 -2.01 -6.35 1.72
C GLY A 101 -1.98 -5.82 0.28
N ASP A 102 -0.95 -6.17 -0.47
CA ASP A 102 -0.80 -5.77 -1.88
C ASP A 102 -1.90 -6.40 -2.75
N GLY A 103 -2.19 -7.69 -2.60
CA GLY A 103 -3.29 -8.35 -3.32
C GLY A 103 -4.66 -7.81 -2.92
N PHE A 104 -4.84 -7.38 -1.66
CA PHE A 104 -6.05 -6.67 -1.24
C PHE A 104 -6.18 -5.34 -1.98
N LEU A 105 -5.12 -4.55 -2.05
CA LEU A 105 -5.10 -3.28 -2.79
C LEU A 105 -5.38 -3.49 -4.29
N ASP A 106 -4.81 -4.51 -4.91
CA ASP A 106 -5.03 -4.81 -6.31
C ASP A 106 -6.52 -4.98 -6.63
N PHE A 107 -7.21 -5.82 -5.86
CA PHE A 107 -8.63 -6.00 -6.15
C PHE A 107 -9.52 -4.83 -5.66
N LEU A 108 -9.11 -4.04 -4.66
CA LEU A 108 -9.82 -2.81 -4.30
C LEU A 108 -9.75 -1.77 -5.42
N LEU A 109 -8.62 -1.65 -6.11
CA LEU A 109 -8.49 -0.80 -7.29
C LEU A 109 -9.39 -1.28 -8.42
N LEU A 110 -9.39 -2.58 -8.72
CA LEU A 110 -10.28 -3.17 -9.73
C LEU A 110 -11.75 -3.00 -9.35
N TRP A 111 -12.10 -3.16 -8.07
CA TRP A 111 -13.46 -2.97 -7.59
C TRP A 111 -13.93 -1.53 -7.74
N ARG A 112 -13.06 -0.57 -7.38
CA ARG A 112 -13.35 0.86 -7.60
C ARG A 112 -13.61 1.14 -9.08
N ASP A 113 -12.76 0.64 -9.95
CA ASP A 113 -12.88 0.86 -11.40
C ASP A 113 -14.15 0.18 -11.95
N GLU A 114 -14.49 -1.02 -11.49
CA GLU A 114 -15.72 -1.71 -11.88
C GLU A 114 -16.98 -0.95 -11.41
N ARG A 115 -16.99 -0.42 -10.17
CA ARG A 115 -18.11 0.41 -9.66
C ARG A 115 -18.31 1.70 -10.45
N ALA A 116 -17.26 2.23 -11.06
CA ALA A 116 -17.31 3.47 -11.86
C ALA A 116 -17.72 3.24 -13.33
N ARG A 117 -17.89 2.00 -13.78
CA ARG A 117 -18.33 1.71 -15.15
C ARG A 117 -19.77 2.13 -15.38
N ALA A 118 -20.07 2.51 -16.62
CA ALA A 118 -21.47 2.79 -17.03
C ALA A 118 -22.38 1.56 -16.88
N GLN A 119 -21.82 0.35 -17.02
CA GLN A 119 -22.50 -0.94 -16.83
C GLN A 119 -21.59 -1.85 -16.00
N PRO A 120 -21.65 -1.79 -14.66
CA PRO A 120 -20.89 -2.69 -13.79
C PRO A 120 -21.37 -4.13 -13.93
N SER A 121 -20.46 -5.09 -13.78
CA SER A 121 -20.77 -6.51 -13.76
C SER A 121 -21.14 -6.96 -12.34
N ASP A 122 -22.36 -7.42 -12.12
CA ASP A 122 -22.82 -7.94 -10.83
C ASP A 122 -21.95 -9.11 -10.33
N ALA A 123 -21.49 -9.97 -11.23
CA ALA A 123 -20.63 -11.09 -10.90
C ALA A 123 -19.25 -10.60 -10.37
N HIS A 124 -18.65 -9.57 -10.97
CA HIS A 124 -17.43 -8.97 -10.47
C HIS A 124 -17.65 -8.28 -9.12
N LEU A 125 -18.71 -7.49 -8.98
CA LEU A 125 -19.03 -6.81 -7.72
C LEU A 125 -19.24 -7.80 -6.58
N ALA A 126 -20.01 -8.88 -6.80
CA ALA A 126 -20.21 -9.94 -5.82
C ALA A 126 -18.91 -10.65 -5.44
N SER A 127 -18.05 -10.93 -6.44
CA SER A 127 -16.74 -11.56 -6.21
C SER A 127 -15.83 -10.67 -5.34
N TYR A 128 -15.76 -9.36 -5.62
CA TYR A 128 -14.95 -8.44 -4.82
C TYR A 128 -15.48 -8.29 -3.40
N ALA A 129 -16.79 -8.21 -3.21
CA ALA A 129 -17.40 -8.18 -1.88
C ALA A 129 -17.06 -9.44 -1.06
N ALA A 130 -17.15 -10.62 -1.67
CA ALA A 130 -16.78 -11.88 -1.02
C ALA A 130 -15.29 -11.94 -0.66
N LYS A 131 -14.40 -11.53 -1.58
CA LYS A 131 -12.96 -11.46 -1.33
C LYS A 131 -12.62 -10.49 -0.21
N ARG A 132 -13.24 -9.29 -0.17
CA ARG A 132 -13.09 -8.34 0.92
C ARG A 132 -13.42 -8.97 2.27
N LYS A 133 -14.60 -9.60 2.38
CA LYS A 133 -15.03 -10.26 3.62
C LYS A 133 -14.03 -11.33 4.07
N SER A 134 -13.58 -12.17 3.16
CA SER A 134 -12.60 -13.22 3.45
C SER A 134 -11.24 -12.65 3.88
N THR A 135 -10.78 -11.59 3.21
CA THR A 135 -9.50 -10.94 3.52
C THR A 135 -9.54 -10.27 4.89
N LEU A 136 -10.59 -9.51 5.21
CA LEU A 136 -10.74 -8.89 6.53
C LEU A 136 -10.77 -9.93 7.63
N ALA A 137 -11.52 -11.02 7.47
CA ALA A 137 -11.55 -12.12 8.42
C ALA A 137 -10.18 -12.81 8.57
N ALA A 138 -9.39 -12.90 7.50
CA ALA A 138 -8.03 -13.45 7.56
C ALA A 138 -7.09 -12.54 8.35
N ILE A 139 -7.14 -11.22 8.14
CA ILE A 139 -6.32 -10.26 8.87
C ILE A 139 -6.73 -10.20 10.35
N ASP A 140 -8.03 -10.21 10.65
CA ASP A 140 -8.56 -10.17 12.03
C ASP A 140 -8.13 -11.39 12.86
N ARG A 141 -8.01 -12.57 12.25
CA ARG A 141 -7.47 -13.76 12.92
C ARG A 141 -6.01 -13.62 13.35
N GLU A 142 -5.25 -12.76 12.66
CA GLU A 142 -3.83 -12.53 12.93
C GLU A 142 -3.57 -11.27 13.79
N VAL A 143 -4.63 -10.58 14.25
CA VAL A 143 -4.48 -9.26 14.88
C VAL A 143 -3.63 -9.27 16.14
N ASP A 144 -3.69 -10.33 16.94
CA ASP A 144 -2.89 -10.46 18.17
C ASP A 144 -1.40 -10.63 17.83
N ASP A 145 -1.09 -11.41 16.81
CA ASP A 145 0.27 -11.55 16.26
C ASP A 145 0.78 -10.25 15.64
N LEU A 146 -0.09 -9.52 14.93
CA LEU A 146 0.24 -8.21 14.39
C LEU A 146 0.57 -7.23 15.52
N ALA A 147 -0.22 -7.19 16.58
CA ALA A 147 0.01 -6.31 17.73
C ALA A 147 1.28 -6.66 18.51
N ALA A 148 1.63 -7.95 18.61
CA ALA A 148 2.76 -8.44 19.38
C ALA A 148 4.09 -8.45 18.60
N SER A 149 4.06 -8.49 17.26
CA SER A 149 5.27 -8.60 16.44
C SER A 149 5.94 -7.24 16.17
N ALA A 150 7.24 -7.27 15.87
CA ALA A 150 7.96 -6.07 15.46
C ALA A 150 7.35 -5.47 14.18
N PHE A 151 7.29 -4.13 14.14
CA PHE A 151 6.77 -3.41 12.99
C PHE A 151 7.55 -3.75 11.72
N SER A 152 6.86 -4.13 10.67
CA SER A 152 7.45 -4.66 9.45
C SER A 152 6.70 -4.22 8.21
N ILE A 153 7.24 -4.54 7.04
CA ILE A 153 6.60 -4.28 5.74
C ILE A 153 5.20 -4.92 5.65
N GLY A 154 4.96 -6.03 6.36
CA GLY A 154 3.64 -6.63 6.46
C GLY A 154 2.61 -5.72 7.13
N HIS A 155 3.00 -5.04 8.22
CA HIS A 155 2.15 -4.06 8.89
C HIS A 155 1.84 -2.86 7.97
N VAL A 156 2.86 -2.36 7.27
CA VAL A 156 2.70 -1.24 6.34
C VAL A 156 1.73 -1.60 5.22
N ALA A 157 1.89 -2.77 4.61
CA ALA A 157 1.02 -3.21 3.50
C ALA A 157 -0.44 -3.40 3.94
N LEU A 158 -0.67 -4.09 5.07
CA LEU A 158 -2.02 -4.30 5.62
C LEU A 158 -2.66 -2.98 6.05
N GLY A 159 -1.90 -2.10 6.73
CA GLY A 159 -2.39 -0.80 7.15
C GLY A 159 -2.74 0.12 5.98
N CYS A 160 -1.94 0.11 4.91
CA CYS A 160 -2.25 0.85 3.68
C CYS A 160 -3.52 0.31 3.00
N ALA A 161 -3.72 -1.01 3.00
CA ALA A 161 -4.92 -1.62 2.39
C ALA A 161 -6.20 -1.24 3.16
N LEU A 162 -6.18 -1.31 4.48
CA LEU A 162 -7.30 -0.86 5.32
C LEU A 162 -7.56 0.64 5.18
N GLY A 163 -6.50 1.45 5.16
CA GLY A 163 -6.63 2.89 4.94
C GLY A 163 -7.18 3.24 3.56
N TYR A 164 -6.86 2.46 2.53
CA TYR A 164 -7.44 2.65 1.20
C TYR A 164 -8.92 2.22 1.14
N LEU A 165 -9.27 1.16 1.87
CA LEU A 165 -10.67 0.76 2.04
C LEU A 165 -11.48 1.89 2.67
N ASP A 166 -10.97 2.54 3.72
CA ASP A 166 -11.61 3.71 4.33
C ASP A 166 -11.72 4.88 3.36
N PHE A 167 -10.65 5.14 2.60
CA PHE A 167 -10.58 6.30 1.71
C PHE A 167 -11.54 6.20 0.51
N ARG A 168 -11.74 5.00 -0.04
CA ARG A 168 -12.53 4.81 -1.26
C ARG A 168 -13.86 4.08 -1.06
N PHE A 169 -14.03 3.43 0.08
CA PHE A 169 -15.17 2.58 0.36
C PHE A 169 -15.74 2.86 1.77
N ALA A 170 -15.81 4.14 2.14
CA ALA A 170 -16.27 4.57 3.47
C ALA A 170 -17.66 4.03 3.87
N ALA A 171 -18.52 3.76 2.87
CA ALA A 171 -19.84 3.16 3.10
C ALA A 171 -19.78 1.66 3.45
N GLU A 172 -18.62 1.01 3.24
CA GLU A 172 -18.40 -0.41 3.54
C GLU A 172 -17.85 -0.54 4.96
N ASP A 173 -18.71 -0.31 5.97
CA ASP A 173 -18.29 -0.40 7.38
C ASP A 173 -17.77 -1.82 7.69
N TRP A 174 -16.45 -1.91 7.90
CA TRP A 174 -15.80 -3.15 8.27
C TRP A 174 -15.46 -3.22 9.77
N ARG A 175 -15.52 -2.09 10.45
CA ARG A 175 -15.07 -1.96 11.84
C ARG A 175 -16.00 -2.62 12.83
N GLY A 176 -17.31 -2.54 12.58
CA GLY A 176 -18.31 -3.17 13.40
C GLY A 176 -18.14 -4.69 13.48
N ASP A 177 -17.82 -5.31 12.34
CA ASP A 177 -17.59 -6.75 12.25
C ASP A 177 -16.20 -7.18 12.78
N HIS A 178 -15.22 -6.25 12.82
CA HIS A 178 -13.82 -6.51 13.18
C HIS A 178 -13.25 -5.51 14.20
N PRO A 179 -13.80 -5.43 15.44
CA PRO A 179 -13.45 -4.39 16.41
C PRO A 179 -11.99 -4.47 16.90
N ARG A 180 -11.38 -5.68 16.94
CA ARG A 180 -9.96 -5.83 17.31
C ARG A 180 -9.05 -5.30 16.21
N LEU A 181 -9.35 -5.63 14.96
CA LEU A 181 -8.63 -5.12 13.79
C LEU A 181 -8.79 -3.60 13.67
N ALA A 182 -9.96 -3.06 13.99
CA ALA A 182 -10.21 -1.62 14.00
C ALA A 182 -9.30 -0.88 15.01
N ARG A 183 -9.11 -1.44 16.21
CA ARG A 183 -8.15 -0.89 17.20
C ARG A 183 -6.71 -0.95 16.69
N TRP A 184 -6.28 -2.10 16.18
CA TRP A 184 -4.94 -2.22 15.59
C TRP A 184 -4.71 -1.20 14.46
N HIS A 185 -5.70 -0.99 13.60
CA HIS A 185 -5.60 -0.02 12.52
C HIS A 185 -5.56 1.44 13.04
N ALA A 186 -6.23 1.73 14.14
CA ALA A 186 -6.13 3.04 14.80
C ALA A 186 -4.72 3.27 15.36
N ASP A 187 -4.13 2.27 16.03
CA ASP A 187 -2.75 2.32 16.52
C ASP A 187 -1.74 2.46 15.38
N PHE A 188 -1.92 1.72 14.28
CA PHE A 188 -1.14 1.92 13.05
C PHE A 188 -1.29 3.36 12.53
N GLY A 189 -2.51 3.89 12.51
CA GLY A 189 -2.82 5.25 12.07
C GLY A 189 -2.18 6.35 12.92
N ALA A 190 -1.86 6.08 14.19
CA ALA A 190 -1.21 7.03 15.10
C ALA A 190 0.32 7.20 14.85
N ARG A 191 0.95 6.34 14.05
CA ARG A 191 2.38 6.45 13.75
C ARG A 191 2.70 7.71 12.97
N PRO A 192 3.80 8.45 13.31
CA PRO A 192 4.17 9.68 12.60
C PRO A 192 4.31 9.49 11.09
N SER A 193 4.91 8.39 10.63
CA SER A 193 5.05 8.05 9.21
C SER A 193 3.72 7.89 8.48
N VAL A 194 2.71 7.34 9.17
CA VAL A 194 1.36 7.12 8.65
C VAL A 194 0.57 8.42 8.63
N GLN A 195 0.73 9.27 9.66
CA GLN A 195 0.13 10.61 9.72
C GLN A 195 0.65 11.51 8.60
N ALA A 196 1.97 11.49 8.35
CA ALA A 196 2.61 12.29 7.30
C ALA A 196 2.21 11.88 5.87
N THR A 197 1.56 10.74 5.71
CA THR A 197 1.23 10.14 4.40
C THR A 197 -0.26 9.87 4.21
N GLN A 198 -1.13 10.63 4.89
CA GLN A 198 -2.57 10.47 4.73
C GLN A 198 -2.99 10.66 3.27
N PRO A 199 -3.90 9.80 2.77
CA PRO A 199 -4.38 9.93 1.39
C PRO A 199 -5.20 11.22 1.25
N VAL A 200 -5.01 11.91 0.12
CA VAL A 200 -5.74 13.13 -0.22
C VAL A 200 -6.30 12.98 -1.62
N ASP A 201 -7.58 13.32 -1.79
CA ASP A 201 -8.18 13.42 -3.12
C ASP A 201 -7.89 14.82 -3.69
N ASP A 202 -6.90 14.88 -4.58
CA ASP A 202 -6.37 16.09 -5.19
C ASP A 202 -6.87 16.27 -6.64
N THR A 203 -8.12 15.90 -6.92
CA THR A 203 -8.78 16.07 -8.24
C THR A 203 -9.22 17.49 -8.51
#